data_7d1026b5780b6551a8172c594545407d
#
_entry.id   7d1026b5780b6551a8172c594545407d
#
_cell.length_a   1.000
_cell.length_b   1.000
_cell.length_c   1.000
_cell.angle_alpha   90.00
_cell.angle_beta   90.00
_cell.angle_gamma   90.00
#
_symmetry.space_group_name_H-M   'P 1'
#
loop_
_entity.id
_entity.type
_entity.pdbx_description
1 polymer ?
#
loop_
_entity_poly.entity_id
_entity_poly.type
_entity_poly.pdbx_seq_one_letter_code
_entity_poly.pdbx_strand_id
1 'polypeptide(L)'
;MSVDATAPTSAATPPPPAPPEFPTLLGHPRPLWMLFMTEFWERFAFYGIRWALVLYIVAQFFNGDATGQAPAGRTYGAYLALVYAAAIFGGYVADRVLGYQRSILVGAAVMATGLFLIAIPDHTMFEIGLATVVVGNGLFKPNISTMVGKLYSVADPRRDSGFTIFYMGINLGAMISPVLTQLLAEKVFGTDAMPSYKMVFMASGVGMLISLVWFWIGRAQLKGIGAPAPNAQGIGRVLMVLVGCVLAIPVVYFLLAVGADVLQIVLTVLFVGLSVMLLVEGIREGKVQRDKVIAMLIIFAFNVLFWMFFEQAGSSFTFLADNIVDRGFGDWTFPTAWFQSVNSIAIITLAPVIAWIWVKAGRFNPSIPRKFGLGLLFNGLAFLLLMFALSSLVNDAGKVPFWTLFMVYVIQSVGELCLSPIGLSMVTKLAPVRLVGFGMGGWFLSTGIGNNLSGIFAGHVSGSEGMSVSSALSGYTFGFWALLGAGAVLFLIAPLINKLMHGVK
;
A
#
# COMPACT_ATOMS: atom_id res chain seq x y z
N MET A 1 -38.24 53.26 -11.29
CA MET A 1 -37.25 52.54 -12.15
C MET A 1 -36.48 51.61 -11.21
N SER A 2 -36.93 50.39 -11.09
CA SER A 2 -36.25 49.34 -10.37
C SER A 2 -35.37 48.54 -11.31
N VAL A 3 -34.08 48.55 -11.08
CA VAL A 3 -33.11 47.75 -11.83
C VAL A 3 -32.98 46.42 -11.14
N ASP A 4 -33.58 45.38 -11.72
CA ASP A 4 -33.38 43.98 -11.36
C ASP A 4 -31.94 43.56 -11.72
N ALA A 5 -31.09 43.40 -10.70
CA ALA A 5 -29.79 42.79 -10.84
C ALA A 5 -29.93 41.26 -10.70
N THR A 6 -30.17 40.61 -11.84
CA THR A 6 -30.05 39.13 -11.91
C THR A 6 -28.58 38.74 -11.77
N ALA A 7 -28.24 38.15 -10.61
CA ALA A 7 -26.95 37.53 -10.42
C ALA A 7 -26.74 36.38 -11.44
N PRO A 8 -25.54 36.21 -12.02
CA PRO A 8 -25.29 35.12 -12.95
C PRO A 8 -25.38 33.80 -12.19
N THR A 9 -26.34 32.97 -12.53
CA THR A 9 -26.42 31.59 -12.14
C THR A 9 -25.14 30.86 -12.56
N SER A 10 -24.35 30.44 -11.59
CA SER A 10 -23.21 29.53 -11.77
C SER A 10 -23.69 28.36 -12.63
N ALA A 11 -23.22 28.29 -13.87
CA ALA A 11 -23.49 27.13 -14.73
C ALA A 11 -22.95 25.88 -14.06
N ALA A 12 -23.85 25.06 -13.53
CA ALA A 12 -23.48 23.74 -13.01
C ALA A 12 -22.82 22.95 -14.12
N THR A 13 -21.59 22.51 -13.88
CA THR A 13 -20.89 21.61 -14.81
C THR A 13 -21.81 20.43 -15.13
N PRO A 14 -22.03 20.10 -16.39
CA PRO A 14 -22.89 18.98 -16.75
C PRO A 14 -22.38 17.69 -16.08
N PRO A 15 -23.28 16.85 -15.59
CA PRO A 15 -22.87 15.58 -14.97
C PRO A 15 -22.04 14.77 -15.97
N PRO A 16 -21.02 14.03 -15.50
CA PRO A 16 -20.21 13.20 -16.37
C PRO A 16 -21.10 12.22 -17.14
N PRO A 17 -20.80 11.94 -18.42
CA PRO A 17 -21.60 11.03 -19.24
C PRO A 17 -21.74 9.67 -18.54
N ALA A 18 -22.92 9.09 -18.59
CA ALA A 18 -23.18 7.76 -18.05
C ALA A 18 -22.25 6.72 -18.72
N PRO A 19 -21.74 5.74 -17.98
CA PRO A 19 -20.94 4.68 -18.58
C PRO A 19 -21.79 3.91 -19.60
N PRO A 20 -21.17 3.31 -20.64
CA PRO A 20 -21.86 2.48 -21.61
C PRO A 20 -22.49 1.26 -20.92
N GLU A 21 -23.58 0.75 -21.49
CA GLU A 21 -24.18 -0.49 -21.02
C GLU A 21 -23.25 -1.68 -21.25
N PHE A 22 -23.07 -2.49 -20.21
CA PHE A 22 -22.24 -3.70 -20.23
C PHE A 22 -23.10 -4.96 -20.04
N PRO A 23 -22.73 -6.09 -20.67
CA PRO A 23 -23.19 -7.39 -20.22
C PRO A 23 -22.81 -7.58 -18.75
N THR A 24 -23.70 -8.19 -17.98
CA THR A 24 -23.46 -8.45 -16.55
C THR A 24 -23.01 -9.89 -16.32
N LEU A 25 -22.12 -10.06 -15.34
CA LEU A 25 -21.74 -11.36 -14.79
C LEU A 25 -21.83 -11.26 -13.26
N LEU A 26 -22.60 -12.15 -12.64
CA LEU A 26 -22.89 -12.13 -11.20
C LEU A 26 -23.42 -10.77 -10.71
N GLY A 27 -24.27 -10.12 -11.51
CA GLY A 27 -24.88 -8.83 -11.19
C GLY A 27 -24.02 -7.59 -11.45
N HIS A 28 -22.75 -7.75 -11.83
CA HIS A 28 -21.81 -6.67 -12.08
C HIS A 28 -21.41 -6.57 -13.56
N PRO A 29 -20.96 -5.39 -14.03
CA PRO A 29 -20.40 -5.25 -15.38
C PRO A 29 -19.30 -6.26 -15.64
N ARG A 30 -19.37 -6.98 -16.75
CA ARG A 30 -18.37 -8.00 -17.11
C ARG A 30 -16.92 -7.49 -17.10
N PRO A 31 -16.60 -6.24 -17.50
CA PRO A 31 -15.25 -5.70 -17.39
C PRO A 31 -14.69 -5.63 -15.96
N LEU A 32 -15.53 -5.62 -14.92
CA LEU A 32 -15.06 -5.68 -13.54
C LEU A 32 -14.22 -6.93 -13.29
N TRP A 33 -14.65 -8.08 -13.80
CA TRP A 33 -13.95 -9.35 -13.61
C TRP A 33 -12.64 -9.42 -14.39
N MET A 34 -12.58 -8.71 -15.51
CA MET A 34 -11.33 -8.53 -16.25
C MET A 34 -10.34 -7.68 -15.42
N LEU A 35 -10.79 -6.56 -14.83
CA LEU A 35 -9.97 -5.71 -13.96
C LEU A 35 -9.58 -6.46 -12.68
N PHE A 36 -10.48 -7.24 -12.09
CA PHE A 36 -10.21 -8.10 -10.94
C PHE A 36 -9.04 -9.05 -11.20
N MET A 37 -9.05 -9.77 -12.32
CA MET A 37 -7.97 -10.69 -12.67
C MET A 37 -6.67 -9.97 -13.02
N THR A 38 -6.75 -8.80 -13.63
CA THR A 38 -5.57 -7.95 -13.88
C THR A 38 -4.89 -7.54 -12.59
N GLU A 39 -5.67 -7.05 -11.62
CA GLU A 39 -5.18 -6.67 -10.30
C GLU A 39 -4.68 -7.88 -9.50
N PHE A 40 -5.40 -9.01 -9.55
CA PHE A 40 -4.97 -10.26 -8.92
C PHE A 40 -3.53 -10.64 -9.32
N TRP A 41 -3.23 -10.67 -10.61
CA TRP A 41 -1.90 -11.04 -11.10
C TRP A 41 -0.83 -10.00 -10.78
N GLU A 42 -1.18 -8.72 -10.80
CA GLU A 42 -0.26 -7.66 -10.39
C GLU A 42 0.02 -7.75 -8.88
N ARG A 43 -1.01 -7.97 -8.07
CA ARG A 43 -0.84 -8.18 -6.62
C ARG A 43 -0.08 -9.46 -6.32
N PHE A 44 -0.32 -10.52 -7.08
CA PHE A 44 0.51 -11.73 -7.02
C PHE A 44 1.99 -11.40 -7.23
N ALA A 45 2.32 -10.61 -8.24
CA ALA A 45 3.68 -10.22 -8.52
C ALA A 45 4.28 -9.36 -7.39
N PHE A 46 3.53 -8.37 -6.90
CA PHE A 46 3.98 -7.45 -5.87
C PHE A 46 4.21 -8.13 -4.52
N TYR A 47 3.25 -8.92 -4.05
CA TYR A 47 3.36 -9.61 -2.75
C TYR A 47 4.24 -10.86 -2.83
N GLY A 48 4.46 -11.42 -4.02
CA GLY A 48 5.36 -12.56 -4.22
C GLY A 48 6.79 -12.25 -3.86
N ILE A 49 7.26 -11.05 -4.19
CA ILE A 49 8.63 -10.63 -3.85
C ILE A 49 8.76 -10.10 -2.42
N ARG A 50 7.68 -9.72 -1.76
CA ARG A 50 7.69 -9.02 -0.48
C ARG A 50 8.46 -9.75 0.62
N TRP A 51 8.24 -11.05 0.77
CA TRP A 51 8.93 -11.86 1.76
C TRP A 51 10.38 -12.14 1.38
N ALA A 52 10.65 -12.26 0.07
CA ALA A 52 11.93 -12.68 -0.44
C ALA A 52 12.96 -11.55 -0.46
N LEU A 53 12.54 -10.29 -0.62
CA LEU A 53 13.45 -9.15 -0.81
C LEU A 53 14.47 -9.03 0.31
N VAL A 54 14.03 -8.99 1.58
CA VAL A 54 14.95 -8.80 2.71
C VAL A 54 15.84 -10.02 2.92
N LEU A 55 15.31 -11.24 2.74
CA LEU A 55 16.10 -12.47 2.85
C LEU A 55 17.11 -12.59 1.71
N TYR A 56 16.72 -12.22 0.49
CA TYR A 56 17.61 -12.17 -0.66
C TYR A 56 18.77 -11.18 -0.47
N ILE A 57 18.49 -9.97 0.04
CA ILE A 57 19.53 -8.97 0.32
C ILE A 57 20.57 -9.54 1.29
N VAL A 58 20.12 -10.16 2.39
CA VAL A 58 21.02 -10.79 3.37
C VAL A 58 21.81 -11.93 2.71
N ALA A 59 21.15 -12.83 2.01
CA ALA A 59 21.79 -14.01 1.41
C ALA A 59 22.77 -13.62 0.30
N GLN A 60 22.38 -12.72 -0.60
CA GLN A 60 23.15 -12.41 -1.82
C GLN A 60 24.22 -11.36 -1.62
N PHE A 61 23.92 -10.29 -0.84
CA PHE A 61 24.82 -9.13 -0.74
C PHE A 61 25.59 -9.08 0.59
N PHE A 62 25.16 -9.85 1.58
CA PHE A 62 25.84 -10.01 2.87
C PHE A 62 26.32 -11.45 3.14
N ASN A 63 26.30 -12.32 2.12
CA ASN A 63 26.73 -13.72 2.21
C ASN A 63 26.01 -14.50 3.35
N GLY A 64 24.76 -14.17 3.65
CA GLY A 64 23.98 -14.76 4.73
C GLY A 64 24.32 -14.22 6.12
N ASP A 65 25.19 -13.22 6.23
CA ASP A 65 25.53 -12.61 7.53
C ASP A 65 24.34 -11.80 8.07
N ALA A 66 24.02 -12.03 9.35
CA ALA A 66 22.88 -11.39 10.01
C ALA A 66 22.99 -9.86 10.13
N THR A 67 24.22 -9.30 10.03
CA THR A 67 24.44 -7.86 9.95
C THR A 67 23.75 -7.21 8.74
N GLY A 68 23.41 -7.99 7.72
CA GLY A 68 22.65 -7.57 6.55
C GLY A 68 21.16 -7.31 6.81
N GLN A 69 20.61 -7.74 7.94
CA GLN A 69 19.17 -7.62 8.22
C GLN A 69 18.72 -6.16 8.38
N ALA A 70 19.50 -5.33 9.09
CA ALA A 70 19.19 -3.92 9.26
C ALA A 70 19.23 -3.14 7.93
N PRO A 71 20.29 -3.24 7.10
CA PRO A 71 20.28 -2.66 5.75
C PRO A 71 19.14 -3.17 4.87
N ALA A 72 18.83 -4.46 4.90
CA ALA A 72 17.75 -5.04 4.10
C ALA A 72 16.38 -4.44 4.47
N GLY A 73 16.09 -4.32 5.76
CA GLY A 73 14.86 -3.67 6.24
C GLY A 73 14.76 -2.21 5.79
N ARG A 74 15.85 -1.46 5.86
CA ARG A 74 15.92 -0.05 5.40
C ARG A 74 15.70 0.07 3.89
N THR A 75 16.31 -0.78 3.08
CA THR A 75 16.11 -0.81 1.63
C THR A 75 14.66 -1.14 1.28
N TYR A 76 14.07 -2.12 1.96
CA TYR A 76 12.67 -2.48 1.75
C TYR A 76 11.71 -1.32 2.08
N GLY A 77 11.90 -0.64 3.20
CA GLY A 77 11.09 0.52 3.58
C GLY A 77 11.21 1.68 2.59
N ALA A 78 12.43 1.99 2.14
CA ALA A 78 12.70 3.00 1.12
C ALA A 78 12.03 2.65 -0.22
N TYR A 79 12.12 1.40 -0.64
CA TYR A 79 11.44 0.91 -1.84
C TYR A 79 9.92 1.11 -1.75
N LEU A 80 9.28 0.69 -0.66
CA LEU A 80 7.84 0.88 -0.47
C LEU A 80 7.45 2.36 -0.43
N ALA A 81 8.23 3.20 0.24
CA ALA A 81 7.99 4.64 0.28
C ALA A 81 7.94 5.25 -1.12
N LEU A 82 8.87 4.86 -1.98
CA LEU A 82 8.93 5.34 -3.36
C LEU A 82 7.80 4.78 -4.23
N VAL A 83 7.35 3.55 -3.98
CA VAL A 83 6.15 2.97 -4.64
C VAL A 83 4.92 3.84 -4.39
N TYR A 84 4.70 4.28 -3.15
CA TYR A 84 3.57 5.16 -2.82
C TYR A 84 3.76 6.59 -3.37
N ALA A 85 4.97 7.13 -3.31
CA ALA A 85 5.27 8.46 -3.87
C ALA A 85 5.09 8.50 -5.40
N ALA A 86 5.49 7.46 -6.11
CA ALA A 86 5.35 7.37 -7.56
C ALA A 86 3.88 7.36 -8.04
N ALA A 87 2.95 6.85 -7.22
CA ALA A 87 1.53 6.82 -7.55
C ALA A 87 0.93 8.21 -7.81
N ILE A 88 1.49 9.26 -7.19
CA ILE A 88 1.06 10.65 -7.38
C ILE A 88 1.20 11.07 -8.85
N PHE A 89 2.29 10.69 -9.49
CA PHE A 89 2.57 11.08 -10.88
C PHE A 89 1.78 10.26 -11.90
N GLY A 90 1.50 9.00 -11.59
CA GLY A 90 0.83 8.10 -12.53
C GLY A 90 -0.61 8.49 -12.87
N GLY A 91 -1.34 9.01 -11.90
CA GLY A 91 -2.67 9.58 -12.13
C GLY A 91 -2.63 10.78 -13.08
N TYR A 92 -1.69 11.69 -12.87
CA TYR A 92 -1.50 12.83 -13.76
C TYR A 92 -1.17 12.43 -15.20
N VAL A 93 -0.28 11.45 -15.39
CA VAL A 93 0.08 10.94 -16.72
C VAL A 93 -1.12 10.30 -17.40
N ALA A 94 -1.96 9.59 -16.68
CA ALA A 94 -3.17 9.00 -17.24
C ALA A 94 -4.21 10.04 -17.64
N ASP A 95 -4.43 11.05 -16.79
CA ASP A 95 -5.43 12.09 -17.05
C ASP A 95 -5.06 13.00 -18.23
N ARG A 96 -3.78 13.33 -18.36
CA ARG A 96 -3.32 14.38 -19.26
C ARG A 96 -2.59 13.89 -20.51
N VAL A 97 -2.01 12.69 -20.47
CA VAL A 97 -1.06 12.26 -21.51
C VAL A 97 -1.49 11.00 -22.23
N LEU A 98 -1.70 9.89 -21.51
CA LEU A 98 -1.87 8.57 -22.11
C LEU A 98 -3.31 8.02 -22.13
N GLY A 99 -4.17 8.49 -21.22
CA GLY A 99 -5.36 7.75 -20.84
C GLY A 99 -5.04 6.57 -19.91
N TYR A 100 -6.05 6.08 -19.21
CA TYR A 100 -5.89 5.04 -18.18
C TYR A 100 -5.44 3.70 -18.75
N GLN A 101 -6.05 3.24 -19.87
CA GLN A 101 -5.71 1.96 -20.46
C GLN A 101 -4.24 1.84 -20.86
N ARG A 102 -3.70 2.86 -21.53
CA ARG A 102 -2.29 2.88 -21.94
C ARG A 102 -1.35 3.01 -20.77
N SER A 103 -1.72 3.80 -19.73
CA SER A 103 -0.93 3.92 -18.52
C SER A 103 -0.81 2.58 -17.78
N ILE A 104 -1.89 1.81 -17.69
CA ILE A 104 -1.88 0.45 -17.12
C ILE A 104 -0.95 -0.47 -17.92
N LEU A 105 -1.05 -0.48 -19.26
CA LEU A 105 -0.22 -1.31 -20.12
C LEU A 105 1.27 -0.98 -20.02
N VAL A 106 1.62 0.31 -20.10
CA VAL A 106 3.01 0.78 -19.97
C VAL A 106 3.53 0.45 -18.57
N GLY A 107 2.73 0.74 -17.53
CA GLY A 107 3.07 0.44 -16.14
C GLY A 107 3.34 -1.05 -15.92
N ALA A 108 2.49 -1.91 -16.46
CA ALA A 108 2.65 -3.37 -16.38
C ALA A 108 3.94 -3.86 -17.06
N ALA A 109 4.23 -3.35 -18.27
CA ALA A 109 5.44 -3.71 -19.01
C ALA A 109 6.71 -3.26 -18.27
N VAL A 110 6.72 -2.03 -17.73
CA VAL A 110 7.84 -1.50 -16.95
C VAL A 110 8.02 -2.28 -15.64
N MET A 111 6.94 -2.61 -14.92
CA MET A 111 7.02 -3.45 -13.71
C MET A 111 7.59 -4.84 -14.02
N ALA A 112 7.10 -5.51 -15.08
CA ALA A 112 7.61 -6.83 -15.47
C ALA A 112 9.11 -6.78 -15.77
N THR A 113 9.57 -5.76 -16.49
CA THR A 113 10.99 -5.53 -16.75
C THR A 113 11.78 -5.39 -15.44
N GLY A 114 11.31 -4.58 -14.50
CA GLY A 114 11.95 -4.40 -13.20
C GLY A 114 12.05 -5.71 -12.40
N LEU A 115 11.01 -6.52 -12.40
CA LEU A 115 10.99 -7.82 -11.69
C LEU A 115 12.00 -8.81 -12.27
N PHE A 116 12.22 -8.82 -13.59
CA PHE A 116 13.27 -9.63 -14.20
C PHE A 116 14.68 -9.07 -13.92
N LEU A 117 14.84 -7.75 -13.84
CA LEU A 117 16.11 -7.13 -13.47
C LEU A 117 16.53 -7.46 -12.03
N ILE A 118 15.56 -7.48 -11.08
CA ILE A 118 15.81 -7.89 -9.68
C ILE A 118 16.39 -9.32 -9.60
N ALA A 119 16.04 -10.19 -10.55
CA ALA A 119 16.53 -11.56 -10.58
C ALA A 119 18.02 -11.68 -10.97
N ILE A 120 18.65 -10.61 -11.43
CA ILE A 120 20.08 -10.57 -11.77
C ILE A 120 20.88 -10.42 -10.46
N PRO A 121 21.83 -11.30 -10.14
CA PRO A 121 22.54 -11.31 -8.87
C PRO A 121 23.68 -10.25 -8.84
N ASP A 122 23.32 -9.02 -9.10
CA ASP A 122 24.20 -7.84 -9.05
C ASP A 122 23.48 -6.74 -8.26
N HIS A 123 24.18 -6.10 -7.33
CA HIS A 123 23.60 -5.11 -6.43
C HIS A 123 23.02 -3.91 -7.19
N THR A 124 23.73 -3.41 -8.18
CA THR A 124 23.31 -2.27 -8.99
C THR A 124 22.07 -2.63 -9.84
N MET A 125 22.09 -3.81 -10.47
CA MET A 125 20.95 -4.29 -11.27
C MET A 125 19.72 -4.56 -10.39
N PHE A 126 19.93 -5.07 -9.17
CA PHE A 126 18.87 -5.24 -8.19
C PHE A 126 18.20 -3.90 -7.83
N GLU A 127 18.97 -2.87 -7.50
CA GLU A 127 18.43 -1.55 -7.18
C GLU A 127 17.78 -0.87 -8.39
N ILE A 128 18.35 -0.98 -9.58
CA ILE A 128 17.74 -0.52 -10.83
C ILE A 128 16.42 -1.25 -11.08
N GLY A 129 16.38 -2.55 -10.83
CA GLY A 129 15.17 -3.36 -10.91
C GLY A 129 14.09 -2.85 -9.96
N LEU A 130 14.41 -2.58 -8.70
CA LEU A 130 13.49 -1.98 -7.72
C LEU A 130 12.99 -0.61 -8.20
N ALA A 131 13.89 0.25 -8.67
CA ALA A 131 13.54 1.56 -9.21
C ALA A 131 12.59 1.45 -10.43
N THR A 132 12.82 0.46 -11.29
CA THR A 132 11.98 0.18 -12.45
C THR A 132 10.58 -0.29 -12.03
N VAL A 133 10.49 -1.17 -11.01
CA VAL A 133 9.19 -1.59 -10.44
C VAL A 133 8.44 -0.40 -9.85
N VAL A 134 9.13 0.50 -9.12
CA VAL A 134 8.54 1.73 -8.57
C VAL A 134 7.91 2.60 -9.66
N VAL A 135 8.65 2.87 -10.73
CA VAL A 135 8.16 3.69 -11.85
C VAL A 135 6.96 3.04 -12.54
N GLY A 136 7.03 1.74 -12.81
CA GLY A 136 5.92 0.99 -13.41
C GLY A 136 4.68 0.94 -12.53
N ASN A 137 4.84 0.70 -11.23
CA ASN A 137 3.74 0.67 -10.27
C ASN A 137 3.04 2.04 -10.16
N GLY A 138 3.81 3.14 -10.21
CA GLY A 138 3.27 4.48 -10.25
C GLY A 138 2.28 4.68 -11.39
N LEU A 139 2.55 4.14 -12.59
CA LEU A 139 1.64 4.19 -13.74
C LEU A 139 0.49 3.19 -13.66
N PHE A 140 0.65 2.06 -13.00
CA PHE A 140 -0.34 0.98 -12.98
C PHE A 140 -1.40 1.19 -11.89
N LYS A 141 -0.97 1.23 -10.64
CA LYS A 141 -1.83 1.10 -9.44
C LYS A 141 -2.94 2.16 -9.34
N PRO A 142 -2.69 3.48 -9.45
CA PRO A 142 -3.74 4.47 -9.32
C PRO A 142 -4.76 4.37 -10.46
N ASN A 143 -4.32 3.94 -11.62
CA ASN A 143 -5.11 3.96 -12.83
C ASN A 143 -6.08 2.77 -12.93
N ILE A 144 -5.69 1.59 -12.52
CA ILE A 144 -6.59 0.43 -12.52
C ILE A 144 -7.74 0.60 -11.52
N SER A 145 -7.47 1.14 -10.34
CA SER A 145 -8.50 1.44 -9.35
C SER A 145 -9.49 2.50 -9.86
N THR A 146 -8.99 3.53 -10.56
CA THR A 146 -9.84 4.54 -11.20
C THR A 146 -10.74 3.93 -12.28
N MET A 147 -10.24 2.96 -13.04
CA MET A 147 -11.01 2.26 -14.07
C MET A 147 -12.21 1.52 -13.48
N VAL A 148 -12.08 0.90 -12.30
CA VAL A 148 -13.21 0.26 -11.60
C VAL A 148 -14.32 1.27 -11.34
N GLY A 149 -13.97 2.45 -10.82
CA GLY A 149 -14.94 3.51 -10.56
C GLY A 149 -15.67 4.02 -11.81
N LYS A 150 -15.01 4.00 -12.96
CA LYS A 150 -15.58 4.43 -14.25
C LYS A 150 -16.54 3.42 -14.88
N LEU A 151 -16.60 2.19 -14.40
CA LEU A 151 -17.58 1.18 -14.86
C LEU A 151 -19.00 1.45 -14.34
N TYR A 152 -19.15 2.28 -13.32
CA TYR A 152 -20.41 2.57 -12.67
C TYR A 152 -20.74 4.06 -12.75
N SER A 153 -22.02 4.39 -12.89
CA SER A 153 -22.46 5.76 -12.63
C SER A 153 -22.27 6.12 -11.13
N VAL A 154 -22.19 7.41 -10.82
CA VAL A 154 -22.01 7.87 -9.43
C VAL A 154 -23.17 7.42 -8.53
N ALA A 155 -24.38 7.30 -9.08
CA ALA A 155 -25.58 6.90 -8.37
C ALA A 155 -25.86 5.37 -8.44
N ASP A 156 -25.01 4.58 -9.07
CA ASP A 156 -25.22 3.12 -9.19
C ASP A 156 -25.04 2.45 -7.81
N PRO A 157 -26.08 1.82 -7.25
CA PRO A 157 -26.01 1.18 -5.94
C PRO A 157 -25.01 0.01 -5.88
N ARG A 158 -24.61 -0.53 -7.04
CA ARG A 158 -23.64 -1.64 -7.17
C ARG A 158 -22.18 -1.17 -7.10
N ARG A 159 -21.93 0.14 -7.15
CA ARG A 159 -20.58 0.69 -7.23
C ARG A 159 -19.71 0.26 -6.04
N ASP A 160 -20.23 0.35 -4.83
CA ASP A 160 -19.48 0.02 -3.62
C ASP A 160 -19.18 -1.49 -3.54
N SER A 161 -20.15 -2.33 -3.90
CA SER A 161 -19.92 -3.78 -3.99
C SER A 161 -18.94 -4.15 -5.11
N GLY A 162 -18.92 -3.39 -6.23
CA GLY A 162 -17.92 -3.53 -7.28
C GLY A 162 -16.50 -3.26 -6.79
N PHE A 163 -16.29 -2.21 -6.00
CA PHE A 163 -15.01 -1.95 -5.35
C PHE A 163 -14.65 -3.04 -4.33
N THR A 164 -15.62 -3.57 -3.61
CA THR A 164 -15.40 -4.69 -2.68
C THR A 164 -14.91 -5.93 -3.40
N ILE A 165 -15.53 -6.29 -4.53
CA ILE A 165 -15.08 -7.40 -5.37
C ILE A 165 -13.65 -7.16 -5.87
N PHE A 166 -13.35 -5.97 -6.36
CA PHE A 166 -12.00 -5.62 -6.81
C PHE A 166 -10.98 -5.74 -5.67
N TYR A 167 -11.33 -5.28 -4.47
CA TYR A 167 -10.49 -5.42 -3.27
C TYR A 167 -10.27 -6.88 -2.86
N MET A 168 -11.25 -7.76 -3.09
CA MET A 168 -11.05 -9.21 -2.92
C MET A 168 -9.98 -9.76 -3.87
N GLY A 169 -9.91 -9.25 -5.12
CA GLY A 169 -8.84 -9.61 -6.05
C GLY A 169 -7.46 -9.28 -5.53
N ILE A 170 -7.30 -8.09 -4.92
CA ILE A 170 -6.06 -7.68 -4.25
C ILE A 170 -5.67 -8.69 -3.17
N ASN A 171 -6.60 -9.02 -2.27
CA ASN A 171 -6.32 -9.90 -1.15
C ASN A 171 -6.11 -11.36 -1.57
N LEU A 172 -6.80 -11.83 -2.61
CA LEU A 172 -6.58 -13.17 -3.16
C LEU A 172 -5.17 -13.29 -3.76
N GLY A 173 -4.72 -12.30 -4.53
CA GLY A 173 -3.37 -12.26 -5.06
C GLY A 173 -2.31 -12.25 -3.94
N ALA A 174 -2.52 -11.41 -2.92
CA ALA A 174 -1.64 -11.32 -1.75
C ALA A 174 -1.65 -12.59 -0.88
N MET A 175 -2.74 -13.34 -0.83
CA MET A 175 -2.86 -14.59 -0.10
C MET A 175 -2.12 -15.74 -0.78
N ILE A 176 -2.29 -15.89 -2.08
CA ILE A 176 -1.76 -17.04 -2.84
C ILE A 176 -0.27 -16.87 -3.13
N SER A 177 0.16 -15.66 -3.37
CA SER A 177 1.49 -15.34 -3.88
C SER A 177 2.63 -15.78 -2.95
N PRO A 178 2.66 -15.46 -1.63
CA PRO A 178 3.74 -15.91 -0.75
C PRO A 178 3.81 -17.44 -0.66
N VAL A 179 2.65 -18.09 -0.65
CA VAL A 179 2.56 -19.56 -0.59
C VAL A 179 3.19 -20.18 -1.83
N LEU A 180 2.75 -19.75 -3.01
CA LEU A 180 3.19 -20.35 -4.25
C LEU A 180 4.65 -20.02 -4.57
N THR A 181 5.08 -18.77 -4.35
CA THR A 181 6.45 -18.36 -4.64
C THR A 181 7.47 -19.01 -3.70
N GLN A 182 7.13 -19.22 -2.42
CA GLN A 182 8.01 -19.94 -1.51
C GLN A 182 8.09 -21.43 -1.85
N LEU A 183 6.98 -22.07 -2.20
CA LEU A 183 7.00 -23.46 -2.67
C LEU A 183 7.88 -23.63 -3.90
N LEU A 184 7.81 -22.70 -4.87
CA LEU A 184 8.67 -22.70 -6.05
C LEU A 184 10.14 -22.54 -5.66
N ALA A 185 10.45 -21.60 -4.76
CA ALA A 185 11.82 -21.30 -4.36
C ALA A 185 12.48 -22.42 -3.57
N GLU A 186 11.73 -23.15 -2.73
CA GLU A 186 12.27 -24.18 -1.84
C GLU A 186 12.15 -25.59 -2.40
N LYS A 187 10.96 -25.95 -2.92
CA LYS A 187 10.66 -27.35 -3.28
C LYS A 187 10.89 -27.69 -4.74
N VAL A 188 10.78 -26.70 -5.64
CA VAL A 188 10.93 -26.94 -7.09
C VAL A 188 12.30 -26.56 -7.59
N PHE A 189 12.81 -25.39 -7.18
CA PHE A 189 14.07 -24.83 -7.69
C PHE A 189 15.12 -24.59 -6.60
N GLY A 190 14.78 -24.84 -5.33
CA GLY A 190 15.71 -24.74 -4.21
C GLY A 190 16.67 -25.90 -4.14
N THR A 191 17.74 -25.71 -3.38
CA THR A 191 18.65 -26.76 -2.93
C THR A 191 18.43 -26.98 -1.43
N ASP A 192 18.95 -28.09 -0.89
CA ASP A 192 18.88 -28.36 0.56
C ASP A 192 19.55 -27.28 1.41
N ALA A 193 20.43 -26.50 0.80
CA ALA A 193 21.20 -25.45 1.47
C ALA A 193 20.54 -24.07 1.40
N MET A 194 19.78 -23.73 0.33
CA MET A 194 19.29 -22.38 0.11
C MET A 194 18.05 -22.33 -0.83
N PRO A 195 17.02 -21.51 -0.52
CA PRO A 195 15.94 -21.22 -1.45
C PRO A 195 16.42 -20.50 -2.72
N SER A 196 15.79 -20.77 -3.83
CA SER A 196 16.06 -20.06 -5.07
C SER A 196 15.28 -18.75 -5.18
N TYR A 197 15.74 -17.68 -4.51
CA TYR A 197 15.10 -16.36 -4.56
C TYR A 197 14.96 -15.80 -5.98
N LYS A 198 15.92 -16.11 -6.88
CA LYS A 198 15.82 -15.78 -8.29
C LYS A 198 14.50 -16.24 -8.90
N MET A 199 14.03 -17.43 -8.55
CA MET A 199 12.79 -17.99 -9.11
C MET A 199 11.56 -17.29 -8.54
N VAL A 200 11.63 -16.72 -7.35
CA VAL A 200 10.56 -15.86 -6.80
C VAL A 200 10.37 -14.62 -7.69
N PHE A 201 11.47 -13.96 -8.02
CA PHE A 201 11.44 -12.75 -8.86
C PHE A 201 11.00 -13.06 -10.29
N MET A 202 11.48 -14.18 -10.85
CA MET A 202 11.08 -14.66 -12.17
C MET A 202 9.57 -15.00 -12.19
N ALA A 203 9.07 -15.73 -11.20
CA ALA A 203 7.65 -16.08 -11.11
C ALA A 203 6.76 -14.83 -10.95
N SER A 204 7.22 -13.86 -10.18
CA SER A 204 6.55 -12.56 -10.05
C SER A 204 6.56 -11.78 -11.37
N GLY A 205 7.68 -11.78 -12.09
CA GLY A 205 7.77 -11.20 -13.43
C GLY A 205 6.81 -11.86 -14.43
N VAL A 206 6.72 -13.18 -14.42
CA VAL A 206 5.74 -13.93 -15.23
C VAL A 206 4.31 -13.58 -14.83
N GLY A 207 4.00 -13.50 -13.53
CA GLY A 207 2.69 -13.04 -13.05
C GLY A 207 2.33 -11.65 -13.58
N MET A 208 3.30 -10.74 -13.61
CA MET A 208 3.10 -9.40 -14.16
C MET A 208 2.88 -9.40 -15.69
N LEU A 209 3.58 -10.28 -16.42
CA LEU A 209 3.32 -10.47 -17.84
C LEU A 209 1.93 -11.07 -18.11
N ILE A 210 1.45 -11.97 -17.26
CA ILE A 210 0.07 -12.48 -17.34
C ILE A 210 -0.91 -11.34 -17.13
N SER A 211 -0.70 -10.47 -16.13
CA SER A 211 -1.52 -9.28 -15.92
C SER A 211 -1.56 -8.38 -17.15
N LEU A 212 -0.40 -8.11 -17.75
CA LEU A 212 -0.26 -7.30 -18.96
C LEU A 212 -1.06 -7.89 -20.14
N VAL A 213 -0.84 -9.15 -20.44
CA VAL A 213 -1.49 -9.84 -21.56
C VAL A 213 -2.99 -9.95 -21.34
N TRP A 214 -3.39 -10.29 -20.12
CA TRP A 214 -4.81 -10.39 -19.75
C TRP A 214 -5.54 -9.06 -19.95
N PHE A 215 -4.94 -7.96 -19.45
CA PHE A 215 -5.51 -6.63 -19.65
C PHE A 215 -5.52 -6.24 -21.13
N TRP A 216 -4.42 -6.49 -21.85
CA TRP A 216 -4.33 -6.15 -23.27
C TRP A 216 -5.40 -6.84 -24.12
N ILE A 217 -5.67 -8.12 -23.88
CA ILE A 217 -6.73 -8.88 -24.55
C ILE A 217 -8.12 -8.38 -24.09
N GLY A 218 -8.28 -8.21 -22.77
CA GLY A 218 -9.56 -7.87 -22.15
C GLY A 218 -10.05 -6.44 -22.36
N ARG A 219 -9.14 -5.51 -22.70
CA ARG A 219 -9.47 -4.07 -22.79
C ARG A 219 -10.58 -3.72 -23.79
N ALA A 220 -10.82 -4.55 -24.80
CA ALA A 220 -11.91 -4.36 -25.74
C ALA A 220 -13.29 -4.37 -25.04
N GLN A 221 -13.42 -5.09 -23.92
CA GLN A 221 -14.65 -5.14 -23.13
C GLN A 221 -14.99 -3.80 -22.46
N LEU A 222 -14.01 -2.89 -22.30
CA LEU A 222 -14.18 -1.59 -21.67
C LEU A 222 -14.95 -0.58 -22.53
N LYS A 223 -15.23 -0.89 -23.80
CA LYS A 223 -15.99 -0.03 -24.71
C LYS A 223 -15.52 1.43 -24.73
N GLY A 224 -14.20 1.64 -24.72
CA GLY A 224 -13.58 2.97 -24.75
C GLY A 224 -13.40 3.65 -23.39
N ILE A 225 -13.90 3.10 -22.27
CA ILE A 225 -13.62 3.65 -20.95
C ILE A 225 -12.11 3.64 -20.70
N GLY A 226 -11.58 4.83 -20.32
CA GLY A 226 -10.16 4.99 -20.05
C GLY A 226 -9.26 4.99 -21.29
N ALA A 227 -9.82 4.98 -22.48
CA ALA A 227 -9.07 5.20 -23.71
C ALA A 227 -8.51 6.62 -23.76
N PRO A 228 -7.40 6.86 -24.45
CA PRO A 228 -6.86 8.22 -24.62
C PRO A 228 -7.84 9.10 -25.38
N ALA A 229 -7.85 10.41 -25.07
CA ALA A 229 -8.64 11.38 -25.81
C ALA A 229 -8.29 11.33 -27.33
N PRO A 230 -9.23 11.69 -28.22
CA PRO A 230 -9.02 11.61 -29.67
C PRO A 230 -7.73 12.29 -30.17
N ASN A 231 -7.36 13.43 -29.56
CA ASN A 231 -6.14 14.18 -29.83
C ASN A 231 -4.87 13.56 -29.18
N ALA A 232 -5.01 12.51 -28.39
CA ALA A 232 -3.96 11.86 -27.63
C ALA A 232 -3.66 10.41 -28.09
N GLN A 233 -4.23 9.97 -29.22
CA GLN A 233 -4.13 8.59 -29.67
C GLN A 233 -2.79 8.23 -30.33
N GLY A 234 -1.96 9.21 -30.68
CA GLY A 234 -0.68 9.00 -31.33
C GLY A 234 0.31 8.17 -30.52
N ILE A 235 1.13 7.36 -31.22
CA ILE A 235 2.21 6.56 -30.61
C ILE A 235 3.28 7.44 -29.96
N GLY A 236 3.47 8.68 -30.46
CA GLY A 236 4.45 9.62 -29.91
C GLY A 236 4.28 9.91 -28.42
N ARG A 237 3.04 9.93 -27.92
CA ARG A 237 2.78 10.10 -26.47
C ARG A 237 3.20 8.89 -25.64
N VAL A 238 3.04 7.68 -26.19
CA VAL A 238 3.53 6.47 -25.55
C VAL A 238 5.04 6.50 -25.48
N LEU A 239 5.71 6.84 -26.58
CA LEU A 239 7.17 6.97 -26.62
C LEU A 239 7.67 8.05 -25.65
N MET A 240 6.99 9.20 -25.58
CA MET A 240 7.32 10.26 -24.64
C MET A 240 7.25 9.77 -23.17
N VAL A 241 6.23 9.01 -22.81
CA VAL A 241 6.10 8.46 -21.44
C VAL A 241 7.13 7.36 -21.20
N LEU A 242 7.45 6.51 -22.17
CA LEU A 242 8.53 5.53 -22.05
C LEU A 242 9.88 6.21 -21.83
N VAL A 243 10.18 7.28 -22.56
CA VAL A 243 11.39 8.10 -22.32
C VAL A 243 11.33 8.71 -20.91
N GLY A 244 10.17 9.22 -20.49
CA GLY A 244 9.96 9.70 -19.12
C GLY A 244 10.22 8.64 -18.06
N CYS A 245 9.79 7.39 -18.27
CA CYS A 245 10.11 6.26 -17.39
C CYS A 245 11.62 5.99 -17.33
N VAL A 246 12.29 5.95 -18.49
CA VAL A 246 13.74 5.73 -18.56
C VAL A 246 14.51 6.84 -17.83
N LEU A 247 14.04 8.09 -17.88
CA LEU A 247 14.64 9.21 -17.15
C LEU A 247 14.28 9.21 -15.65
N ALA A 248 13.12 8.67 -15.28
CA ALA A 248 12.71 8.56 -13.88
C ALA A 248 13.44 7.45 -13.12
N ILE A 249 13.80 6.34 -13.79
CA ILE A 249 14.51 5.21 -13.17
C ILE A 249 15.80 5.62 -12.48
N PRO A 250 16.74 6.37 -13.11
CA PRO A 250 17.95 6.87 -12.44
C PRO A 250 17.65 7.76 -11.22
N VAL A 251 16.59 8.56 -11.27
CA VAL A 251 16.19 9.42 -10.14
C VAL A 251 15.73 8.55 -8.96
N VAL A 252 14.90 7.57 -9.21
CA VAL A 252 14.41 6.64 -8.17
C VAL A 252 15.57 5.77 -7.64
N TYR A 253 16.44 5.28 -8.53
CA TYR A 253 17.67 4.57 -8.15
C TYR A 253 18.52 5.40 -7.20
N PHE A 254 18.78 6.67 -7.54
CA PHE A 254 19.55 7.58 -6.68
C PHE A 254 18.87 7.77 -5.30
N LEU A 255 17.55 7.92 -5.27
CA LEU A 255 16.79 8.04 -4.02
C LEU A 255 16.83 6.76 -3.16
N LEU A 256 16.95 5.58 -3.78
CA LEU A 256 17.19 4.33 -3.05
C LEU A 256 18.62 4.28 -2.53
N ALA A 257 19.60 4.62 -3.37
CA ALA A 257 21.02 4.52 -3.07
C ALA A 257 21.51 5.50 -1.99
N VAL A 258 20.87 6.68 -1.85
CA VAL A 258 21.22 7.64 -0.78
C VAL A 258 20.83 7.16 0.61
N GLY A 259 20.04 6.10 0.71
CA GLY A 259 19.63 5.48 1.96
C GLY A 259 18.37 6.08 2.60
N ALA A 260 17.79 5.29 3.52
CA ALA A 260 16.51 5.59 4.13
C ALA A 260 16.49 6.91 4.92
N ASP A 261 17.59 7.27 5.58
CA ASP A 261 17.65 8.49 6.41
C ASP A 261 17.58 9.76 5.55
N VAL A 262 18.34 9.81 4.45
CA VAL A 262 18.30 10.94 3.50
C VAL A 262 16.95 10.98 2.77
N LEU A 263 16.45 9.83 2.35
CA LEU A 263 15.13 9.73 1.73
C LEU A 263 14.05 10.25 2.68
N GLN A 264 14.15 9.96 3.98
CA GLN A 264 13.19 10.47 4.98
C GLN A 264 13.15 12.00 5.00
N ILE A 265 14.31 12.66 4.91
CA ILE A 265 14.37 14.12 4.85
C ILE A 265 13.67 14.63 3.60
N VAL A 266 13.95 14.04 2.44
CA VAL A 266 13.32 14.43 1.16
C VAL A 266 11.80 14.29 1.22
N LEU A 267 11.30 13.13 1.67
CA LEU A 267 9.86 12.89 1.79
C LEU A 267 9.19 13.85 2.79
N THR A 268 9.86 14.14 3.91
CA THR A 268 9.35 15.07 4.93
C THR A 268 9.26 16.50 4.39
N VAL A 269 10.28 16.97 3.67
CA VAL A 269 10.29 18.30 3.04
C VAL A 269 9.14 18.42 2.02
N LEU A 270 8.95 17.40 1.20
CA LEU A 270 7.84 17.35 0.24
C LEU A 270 6.47 17.36 0.94
N PHE A 271 6.33 16.59 2.01
CA PHE A 271 5.10 16.53 2.80
C PHE A 271 4.77 17.86 3.48
N VAL A 272 5.76 18.53 4.06
CA VAL A 272 5.60 19.86 4.67
C VAL A 272 5.21 20.89 3.60
N GLY A 273 5.89 20.91 2.47
CA GLY A 273 5.56 21.80 1.35
C GLY A 273 4.13 21.62 0.85
N LEU A 274 3.72 20.36 0.66
CA LEU A 274 2.36 20.02 0.27
C LEU A 274 1.32 20.41 1.34
N SER A 275 1.64 20.19 2.61
CA SER A 275 0.76 20.55 3.73
C SER A 275 0.56 22.07 3.83
N VAL A 276 1.63 22.84 3.64
CA VAL A 276 1.57 24.32 3.60
C VAL A 276 0.70 24.78 2.43
N MET A 277 0.87 24.20 1.25
CA MET A 277 0.07 24.54 0.07
C MET A 277 -1.42 24.27 0.31
N LEU A 278 -1.77 23.08 0.84
CA LEU A 278 -3.16 22.73 1.18
C LEU A 278 -3.74 23.67 2.23
N LEU A 279 -2.95 24.01 3.25
CA LEU A 279 -3.40 24.92 4.32
C LEU A 279 -3.63 26.34 3.82
N VAL A 280 -2.74 26.86 2.98
CA VAL A 280 -2.87 28.20 2.37
C VAL A 280 -4.15 28.26 1.54
N GLU A 281 -4.43 27.24 0.73
CA GLU A 281 -5.67 27.20 -0.07
C GLU A 281 -6.90 27.05 0.84
N GLY A 282 -6.84 26.23 1.88
CA GLY A 282 -7.90 26.11 2.87
C GLY A 282 -8.21 27.44 3.56
N ILE A 283 -7.18 28.24 3.89
CA ILE A 283 -7.36 29.59 4.47
C ILE A 283 -8.02 30.53 3.46
N ARG A 284 -7.65 30.46 2.18
CA ARG A 284 -8.24 31.28 1.11
C ARG A 284 -9.72 30.98 0.88
N GLU A 285 -10.12 29.70 0.99
CA GLU A 285 -11.51 29.28 0.84
C GLU A 285 -12.37 29.58 2.08
N GLY A 286 -11.75 29.97 3.20
CA GLY A 286 -12.43 30.42 4.41
C GLY A 286 -12.29 29.48 5.61
N LYS A 287 -12.87 29.90 6.75
CA LYS A 287 -12.67 29.22 8.05
C LYS A 287 -13.05 27.73 8.03
N VAL A 288 -14.18 27.39 7.42
CA VAL A 288 -14.67 26.00 7.40
C VAL A 288 -13.69 25.10 6.62
N GLN A 289 -13.20 25.56 5.47
CA GLN A 289 -12.27 24.78 4.67
C GLN A 289 -10.89 24.68 5.32
N ARG A 290 -10.41 25.77 5.92
CA ARG A 290 -9.18 25.75 6.73
C ARG A 290 -9.24 24.68 7.83
N ASP A 291 -10.35 24.64 8.59
CA ASP A 291 -10.55 23.71 9.69
C ASP A 291 -10.55 22.25 9.18
N LYS A 292 -11.22 21.97 8.05
CA LYS A 292 -11.21 20.66 7.39
C LYS A 292 -9.80 20.24 6.97
N VAL A 293 -9.01 21.14 6.40
CA VAL A 293 -7.62 20.85 6.04
C VAL A 293 -6.78 20.55 7.28
N ILE A 294 -6.93 21.30 8.36
CA ILE A 294 -6.22 21.04 9.62
C ILE A 294 -6.57 19.63 10.14
N ALA A 295 -7.86 19.27 10.17
CA ALA A 295 -8.30 17.94 10.58
C ALA A 295 -7.66 16.84 9.71
N MET A 296 -7.62 17.03 8.40
CA MET A 296 -7.02 16.10 7.44
C MET A 296 -5.51 15.93 7.71
N LEU A 297 -4.77 17.03 7.89
CA LEU A 297 -3.33 16.99 8.15
C LEU A 297 -2.99 16.33 9.49
N ILE A 298 -3.80 16.51 10.53
CA ILE A 298 -3.65 15.81 11.81
C ILE A 298 -3.79 14.29 11.57
N ILE A 299 -4.81 13.87 10.82
CA ILE A 299 -5.01 12.44 10.53
C ILE A 299 -3.85 11.88 9.68
N PHE A 300 -3.28 12.66 8.75
CA PHE A 300 -2.10 12.25 7.99
C PHE A 300 -0.89 11.96 8.90
N ALA A 301 -0.68 12.74 9.95
CA ALA A 301 0.39 12.48 10.92
C ALA A 301 0.19 11.15 11.65
N PHE A 302 -1.04 10.82 12.06
CA PHE A 302 -1.34 9.52 12.67
C PHE A 302 -1.30 8.36 11.64
N ASN A 303 -1.60 8.63 10.37
CA ASN A 303 -1.43 7.66 9.30
C ASN A 303 0.03 7.24 9.12
N VAL A 304 0.97 8.21 9.21
CA VAL A 304 2.42 7.92 9.22
C VAL A 304 2.76 6.93 10.33
N LEU A 305 2.29 7.18 11.56
CA LEU A 305 2.57 6.32 12.71
C LEU A 305 1.97 4.92 12.54
N PHE A 306 0.75 4.82 12.01
CA PHE A 306 0.14 3.52 11.74
C PHE A 306 0.98 2.68 10.79
N TRP A 307 1.35 3.22 9.62
CA TRP A 307 2.10 2.49 8.60
C TRP A 307 3.55 2.20 9.03
N MET A 308 4.17 3.08 9.81
CA MET A 308 5.50 2.83 10.38
C MET A 308 5.57 1.51 11.15
N PHE A 309 4.56 1.19 11.92
CA PHE A 309 4.53 -0.02 12.74
C PHE A 309 3.79 -1.18 12.07
N PHE A 310 2.85 -0.90 11.17
CA PHE A 310 2.11 -1.94 10.46
C PHE A 310 2.96 -2.66 9.41
N GLU A 311 3.79 -1.94 8.65
CA GLU A 311 4.56 -2.49 7.52
C GLU A 311 5.82 -3.29 7.96
N GLN A 312 5.75 -4.02 9.07
CA GLN A 312 6.82 -4.91 9.51
C GLN A 312 6.80 -6.29 8.83
N ALA A 313 5.69 -6.64 8.20
CA ALA A 313 5.50 -7.96 7.58
C ALA A 313 6.54 -8.32 6.52
N GLY A 314 6.99 -7.35 5.71
CA GLY A 314 8.02 -7.54 4.68
C GLY A 314 9.45 -7.32 5.18
N SER A 315 9.65 -7.03 6.47
CA SER A 315 10.95 -6.71 7.05
C SER A 315 11.15 -7.42 8.39
N SER A 316 10.96 -6.76 9.53
CA SER A 316 11.30 -7.35 10.83
C SER A 316 10.49 -8.59 11.17
N PHE A 317 9.22 -8.69 10.78
CA PHE A 317 8.43 -9.92 11.02
C PHE A 317 8.90 -11.10 10.16
N THR A 318 9.47 -10.85 8.98
CA THR A 318 10.10 -11.90 8.19
C THR A 318 11.32 -12.48 8.92
N PHE A 319 12.19 -11.62 9.46
CA PHE A 319 13.33 -12.06 10.26
C PHE A 319 12.91 -12.70 11.59
N LEU A 320 11.86 -12.16 12.24
CA LEU A 320 11.29 -12.75 13.45
C LEU A 320 10.78 -14.17 13.19
N ALA A 321 10.03 -14.35 12.10
CA ALA A 321 9.51 -15.66 11.70
C ALA A 321 10.63 -16.65 11.38
N ASP A 322 11.69 -16.18 10.73
CA ASP A 322 12.80 -17.03 10.32
C ASP A 322 13.72 -17.42 11.49
N ASN A 323 14.03 -16.47 12.37
CA ASN A 323 15.05 -16.64 13.41
C ASN A 323 14.48 -17.03 14.78
N ILE A 324 13.31 -16.52 15.18
CA ILE A 324 12.85 -16.54 16.58
C ILE A 324 11.54 -17.32 16.77
N VAL A 325 10.67 -17.40 15.77
CA VAL A 325 9.41 -18.15 15.90
C VAL A 325 9.65 -19.64 15.74
N ASP A 326 9.09 -20.44 16.65
CA ASP A 326 9.05 -21.88 16.48
C ASP A 326 8.00 -22.26 15.42
N ARG A 327 8.49 -22.73 14.28
CA ARG A 327 7.68 -23.09 13.10
C ARG A 327 7.57 -24.59 12.91
N GLY A 328 8.11 -25.40 13.85
CA GLY A 328 8.17 -26.85 13.76
C GLY A 328 6.84 -27.52 14.14
N PHE A 329 6.38 -28.43 13.29
CA PHE A 329 5.21 -29.29 13.52
C PHE A 329 5.60 -30.74 13.19
N GLY A 330 6.28 -31.42 14.12
CA GLY A 330 6.87 -32.72 13.87
C GLY A 330 7.95 -32.66 12.80
N ASP A 331 7.80 -33.43 11.74
CA ASP A 331 8.74 -33.49 10.62
C ASP A 331 8.54 -32.36 9.60
N TRP A 332 7.56 -31.46 9.80
CA TRP A 332 7.26 -30.38 8.91
C TRP A 332 7.53 -29.01 9.55
N THR A 333 8.09 -28.10 8.78
CA THR A 333 8.33 -26.72 9.20
C THR A 333 7.42 -25.76 8.40
N PHE A 334 6.67 -24.94 9.13
CA PHE A 334 5.81 -23.92 8.51
C PHE A 334 6.66 -22.90 7.75
N PRO A 335 6.41 -22.67 6.44
CA PRO A 335 7.22 -21.76 5.64
C PRO A 335 7.08 -20.30 6.09
N THR A 336 8.20 -19.57 6.15
CA THR A 336 8.28 -18.19 6.66
C THR A 336 7.33 -17.23 5.94
N ALA A 337 7.27 -17.29 4.63
CA ALA A 337 6.43 -16.39 3.83
C ALA A 337 4.92 -16.58 4.07
N TRP A 338 4.50 -17.75 4.48
CA TRP A 338 3.07 -18.06 4.66
C TRP A 338 2.42 -17.23 5.77
N PHE A 339 3.19 -16.71 6.73
CA PHE A 339 2.67 -15.74 7.69
C PHE A 339 2.09 -14.50 7.03
N GLN A 340 2.67 -14.04 5.91
CA GLN A 340 2.14 -12.88 5.19
C GLN A 340 0.76 -13.10 4.59
N SER A 341 0.42 -14.35 4.24
CA SER A 341 -0.91 -14.72 3.77
C SER A 341 -1.98 -14.62 4.86
N VAL A 342 -1.60 -14.69 6.14
CA VAL A 342 -2.52 -14.59 7.29
C VAL A 342 -3.24 -13.24 7.30
N ASN A 343 -2.54 -12.15 6.97
CA ASN A 343 -3.19 -10.83 6.85
C ASN A 343 -4.31 -10.84 5.82
N SER A 344 -4.07 -11.35 4.62
CA SER A 344 -5.08 -11.40 3.56
C SER A 344 -6.26 -12.30 3.91
N ILE A 345 -6.00 -13.45 4.54
CA ILE A 345 -7.06 -14.35 5.05
C ILE A 345 -7.89 -13.62 6.10
N ALA A 346 -7.24 -12.96 7.05
CA ALA A 346 -7.93 -12.20 8.09
C ALA A 346 -8.76 -11.05 7.52
N ILE A 347 -8.25 -10.31 6.53
CA ILE A 347 -9.00 -9.25 5.84
C ILE A 347 -10.25 -9.82 5.16
N ILE A 348 -10.11 -10.89 4.38
CA ILE A 348 -11.24 -11.50 3.64
C ILE A 348 -12.33 -11.99 4.63
N THR A 349 -11.93 -12.58 5.73
CA THR A 349 -12.87 -13.17 6.71
C THR A 349 -13.45 -12.15 7.67
N LEU A 350 -12.67 -11.18 8.12
CA LEU A 350 -13.07 -10.22 9.15
C LEU A 350 -13.71 -8.95 8.61
N ALA A 351 -13.44 -8.57 7.35
CA ALA A 351 -14.02 -7.35 6.78
C ALA A 351 -15.56 -7.34 6.80
N PRO A 352 -16.28 -8.42 6.42
CA PRO A 352 -17.73 -8.48 6.55
C PRO A 352 -18.22 -8.37 8.00
N VAL A 353 -17.48 -8.98 8.93
CA VAL A 353 -17.81 -8.96 10.37
C VAL A 353 -17.67 -7.54 10.92
N ILE A 354 -16.58 -6.86 10.62
CA ILE A 354 -16.33 -5.50 11.08
C ILE A 354 -17.34 -4.52 10.44
N ALA A 355 -17.62 -4.68 9.14
CA ALA A 355 -18.65 -3.89 8.47
C ALA A 355 -20.02 -4.07 9.13
N TRP A 356 -20.40 -5.30 9.46
CA TRP A 356 -21.62 -5.60 10.20
C TRP A 356 -21.63 -4.96 11.60
N ILE A 357 -20.51 -5.01 12.33
CA ILE A 357 -20.38 -4.36 13.64
C ILE A 357 -20.61 -2.85 13.51
N TRP A 358 -20.01 -2.18 12.53
CA TRP A 358 -20.21 -0.74 12.31
C TRP A 358 -21.66 -0.37 12.00
N VAL A 359 -22.34 -1.18 11.19
CA VAL A 359 -23.77 -0.97 10.86
C VAL A 359 -24.63 -1.17 12.11
N LYS A 360 -24.42 -2.26 12.86
CA LYS A 360 -25.18 -2.58 14.05
C LYS A 360 -24.95 -1.60 15.20
N ALA A 361 -23.77 -1.01 15.29
CA ALA A 361 -23.44 0.00 16.29
C ALA A 361 -24.29 1.28 16.15
N GLY A 362 -24.81 1.59 14.96
CA GLY A 362 -25.73 2.70 14.72
C GLY A 362 -25.20 4.02 15.31
N ARG A 363 -25.90 4.55 16.33
CA ARG A 363 -25.48 5.80 17.02
C ARG A 363 -24.15 5.69 17.77
N PHE A 364 -23.72 4.48 18.10
CA PHE A 364 -22.44 4.21 18.78
C PHE A 364 -21.30 3.94 17.78
N ASN A 365 -21.56 3.99 16.46
CA ASN A 365 -20.51 3.86 15.45
C ASN A 365 -19.45 4.94 15.67
N PRO A 366 -18.17 4.56 15.89
CA PRO A 366 -17.12 5.53 16.16
C PRO A 366 -16.94 6.51 14.99
N SER A 367 -16.63 7.77 15.31
CA SER A 367 -16.26 8.77 14.30
C SER A 367 -14.98 8.38 13.57
N ILE A 368 -14.71 9.00 12.41
CA ILE A 368 -13.50 8.77 11.63
C ILE A 368 -12.22 8.84 12.50
N PRO A 369 -11.95 9.91 13.28
CA PRO A 369 -10.77 9.96 14.13
C PRO A 369 -10.70 8.84 15.17
N ARG A 370 -11.85 8.43 15.73
CA ARG A 370 -11.89 7.31 16.68
C ARG A 370 -11.61 5.98 16.04
N LYS A 371 -12.07 5.74 14.80
CA LYS A 371 -11.72 4.53 14.04
C LYS A 371 -10.21 4.46 13.74
N PHE A 372 -9.60 5.60 13.40
CA PHE A 372 -8.15 5.68 13.26
C PHE A 372 -7.44 5.39 14.59
N GLY A 373 -7.95 5.95 15.70
CA GLY A 373 -7.42 5.65 17.03
C GLY A 373 -7.53 4.16 17.38
N LEU A 374 -8.65 3.50 17.08
CA LEU A 374 -8.81 2.06 17.23
C LEU A 374 -7.81 1.27 16.37
N GLY A 375 -7.57 1.72 15.13
CA GLY A 375 -6.55 1.11 14.26
C GLY A 375 -5.16 1.12 14.89
N LEU A 376 -4.75 2.26 15.47
CA LEU A 376 -3.49 2.39 16.20
C LEU A 376 -3.46 1.51 17.45
N LEU A 377 -4.56 1.45 18.23
CA LEU A 377 -4.64 0.65 19.45
C LEU A 377 -4.60 -0.85 19.15
N PHE A 378 -5.28 -1.33 18.11
CA PHE A 378 -5.17 -2.74 17.70
C PHE A 378 -3.78 -3.09 17.19
N ASN A 379 -3.15 -2.20 16.43
CA ASN A 379 -1.75 -2.39 16.05
C ASN A 379 -0.84 -2.43 17.29
N GLY A 380 -1.07 -1.56 18.28
CA GLY A 380 -0.40 -1.58 19.58
C GLY A 380 -0.64 -2.88 20.36
N LEU A 381 -1.85 -3.43 20.32
CA LEU A 381 -2.17 -4.71 20.96
C LEU A 381 -1.39 -5.89 20.32
N ALA A 382 -1.16 -5.84 19.01
CA ALA A 382 -0.30 -6.81 18.33
C ALA A 382 1.15 -6.73 18.85
N PHE A 383 1.68 -5.53 19.03
CA PHE A 383 3.01 -5.33 19.62
C PHE A 383 3.07 -5.69 21.10
N LEU A 384 2.00 -5.50 21.86
CA LEU A 384 1.89 -5.99 23.24
C LEU A 384 2.02 -7.53 23.30
N LEU A 385 1.37 -8.22 22.37
CA LEU A 385 1.50 -9.68 22.27
C LEU A 385 2.94 -10.10 21.96
N LEU A 386 3.64 -9.41 21.06
CA LEU A 386 5.06 -9.67 20.78
C LEU A 386 5.94 -9.38 21.99
N MET A 387 5.71 -8.28 22.69
CA MET A 387 6.42 -7.93 23.91
C MET A 387 6.24 -9.04 24.97
N PHE A 388 5.01 -9.50 25.18
CA PHE A 388 4.72 -10.59 26.11
C PHE A 388 5.37 -11.91 25.68
N ALA A 389 5.29 -12.26 24.39
CA ALA A 389 5.87 -13.48 23.87
C ALA A 389 7.41 -13.51 24.06
N LEU A 390 8.08 -12.41 23.70
CA LEU A 390 9.54 -12.29 23.78
C LEU A 390 10.06 -12.15 25.21
N SER A 391 9.23 -11.70 26.16
CA SER A 391 9.62 -11.59 27.57
C SER A 391 9.31 -12.85 28.40
N SER A 392 8.25 -13.61 28.05
CA SER A 392 7.69 -14.62 28.93
C SER A 392 7.46 -15.98 28.29
N LEU A 393 7.46 -16.09 26.97
CA LEU A 393 7.15 -17.32 26.23
C LEU A 393 8.34 -17.89 25.45
N VAL A 394 9.52 -17.34 25.63
CA VAL A 394 10.74 -17.84 24.98
C VAL A 394 11.12 -19.18 25.63
N ASN A 395 11.27 -20.22 24.80
CA ASN A 395 11.72 -21.52 25.25
C ASN A 395 13.25 -21.62 25.36
N ASP A 396 13.77 -22.76 25.84
CA ASP A 396 15.21 -22.98 26.02
C ASP A 396 16.02 -22.89 24.73
N ALA A 397 15.37 -23.05 23.58
CA ALA A 397 15.98 -22.87 22.25
C ALA A 397 15.96 -21.41 21.75
N GLY A 398 15.50 -20.47 22.56
CA GLY A 398 15.38 -19.05 22.17
C GLY A 398 14.23 -18.77 21.20
N LYS A 399 13.20 -19.62 21.18
CA LYS A 399 12.07 -19.51 20.27
C LYS A 399 10.78 -19.14 21.00
N VAL A 400 9.92 -18.34 20.34
CA VAL A 400 8.55 -18.07 20.79
C VAL A 400 7.56 -18.97 20.07
N PRO A 401 6.40 -19.30 20.70
CA PRO A 401 5.40 -20.15 20.09
C PRO A 401 4.86 -19.63 18.76
N PHE A 402 4.59 -20.52 17.82
CA PHE A 402 4.03 -20.23 16.50
C PHE A 402 2.81 -19.31 16.53
N TRP A 403 1.85 -19.60 17.41
CA TRP A 403 0.58 -18.87 17.47
C TRP A 403 0.75 -17.38 17.76
N THR A 404 1.87 -16.96 18.38
CA THR A 404 2.10 -15.55 18.74
C THR A 404 2.19 -14.66 17.51
N LEU A 405 3.04 -15.01 16.54
CA LEU A 405 3.17 -14.25 15.30
C LEU A 405 1.90 -14.38 14.42
N PHE A 406 1.29 -15.56 14.38
CA PHE A 406 0.02 -15.77 13.69
C PHE A 406 -1.05 -14.79 14.18
N MET A 407 -1.23 -14.71 15.51
CA MET A 407 -2.21 -13.79 16.12
C MET A 407 -1.84 -12.32 15.94
N VAL A 408 -0.56 -11.98 15.90
CA VAL A 408 -0.09 -10.62 15.57
C VAL A 408 -0.63 -10.18 14.21
N TYR A 409 -0.53 -11.00 13.18
CA TYR A 409 -1.07 -10.69 11.86
C TYR A 409 -2.60 -10.54 11.88
N VAL A 410 -3.30 -11.37 12.63
CA VAL A 410 -4.77 -11.27 12.77
C VAL A 410 -5.16 -9.96 13.47
N ILE A 411 -4.51 -9.61 14.58
CA ILE A 411 -4.81 -8.39 15.35
C ILE A 411 -4.49 -7.14 14.54
N GLN A 412 -3.35 -7.12 13.83
CA GLN A 412 -3.00 -6.02 12.93
C GLN A 412 -4.02 -5.85 11.80
N SER A 413 -4.55 -6.96 11.27
CA SER A 413 -5.59 -6.92 10.23
C SER A 413 -6.89 -6.27 10.71
N VAL A 414 -7.27 -6.50 11.97
CA VAL A 414 -8.39 -5.78 12.60
C VAL A 414 -8.12 -4.27 12.65
N GLY A 415 -6.91 -3.90 13.05
CA GLY A 415 -6.47 -2.49 13.06
C GLY A 415 -6.53 -1.85 11.67
N GLU A 416 -6.05 -2.56 10.65
CA GLU A 416 -6.09 -2.12 9.26
C GLU A 416 -7.53 -1.89 8.77
N LEU A 417 -8.45 -2.80 9.08
CA LEU A 417 -9.86 -2.68 8.71
C LEU A 417 -10.58 -1.50 9.39
N CYS A 418 -10.08 -1.02 10.53
CA CYS A 418 -10.59 0.18 11.17
C CYS A 418 -10.19 1.47 10.43
N LEU A 419 -9.11 1.47 9.66
CA LEU A 419 -8.47 2.68 9.12
C LEU A 419 -8.51 2.74 7.58
N SER A 420 -8.09 1.69 6.91
CA SER A 420 -7.83 1.71 5.45
C SER A 420 -9.06 2.05 4.59
N PRO A 421 -10.27 1.51 4.85
CA PRO A 421 -11.43 1.81 4.01
C PRO A 421 -11.88 3.28 4.08
N ILE A 422 -11.48 3.99 5.12
CA ILE A 422 -11.98 5.33 5.45
C ILE A 422 -11.05 6.42 4.92
N GLY A 423 -9.73 6.16 4.85
CA GLY A 423 -8.72 7.16 4.59
C GLY A 423 -8.92 7.93 3.29
N LEU A 424 -9.06 7.23 2.17
CA LEU A 424 -9.25 7.86 0.86
C LEU A 424 -10.56 8.62 0.75
N SER A 425 -11.65 8.05 1.30
CA SER A 425 -12.96 8.71 1.32
C SER A 425 -12.92 10.01 2.13
N MET A 426 -12.25 10.00 3.27
CA MET A 426 -12.06 11.19 4.12
C MET A 426 -11.35 12.31 3.36
N VAL A 427 -10.26 12.01 2.65
CA VAL A 427 -9.49 13.00 1.89
C VAL A 427 -10.36 13.71 0.86
N THR A 428 -11.18 12.97 0.12
CA THR A 428 -12.07 13.58 -0.89
C THR A 428 -13.11 14.52 -0.30
N LYS A 429 -13.47 14.34 0.98
CA LYS A 429 -14.46 15.17 1.69
C LYS A 429 -13.84 16.38 2.41
N LEU A 430 -12.56 16.31 2.79
CA LEU A 430 -11.88 17.32 3.58
C LEU A 430 -10.96 18.23 2.77
N ALA A 431 -10.41 17.75 1.66
CA ALA A 431 -9.50 18.54 0.84
C ALA A 431 -10.24 19.70 0.12
N PRO A 432 -9.56 20.83 -0.14
CA PRO A 432 -10.08 21.88 -1.00
C PRO A 432 -10.46 21.33 -2.37
N VAL A 433 -11.61 21.74 -2.91
CA VAL A 433 -12.15 21.19 -4.17
C VAL A 433 -11.15 21.28 -5.33
N ARG A 434 -10.42 22.38 -5.41
CA ARG A 434 -9.40 22.61 -6.45
C ARG A 434 -8.15 21.75 -6.27
N LEU A 435 -7.87 21.28 -5.05
CA LEU A 435 -6.66 20.57 -4.66
C LEU A 435 -6.92 19.15 -4.15
N VAL A 436 -8.06 18.53 -4.48
CA VAL A 436 -8.37 17.15 -4.06
C VAL A 436 -7.29 16.17 -4.49
N GLY A 437 -6.75 16.32 -5.71
CA GLY A 437 -5.63 15.48 -6.19
C GLY A 437 -4.36 15.63 -5.34
N PHE A 438 -4.05 16.85 -4.88
CA PHE A 438 -2.94 17.08 -3.95
C PHE A 438 -3.24 16.56 -2.55
N GLY A 439 -4.49 16.61 -2.09
CA GLY A 439 -4.91 15.95 -0.86
C GLY A 439 -4.68 14.44 -0.92
N MET A 440 -5.06 13.79 -2.03
CA MET A 440 -4.77 12.38 -2.27
C MET A 440 -3.27 12.09 -2.34
N GLY A 441 -2.50 12.99 -2.98
CA GLY A 441 -1.05 12.94 -2.97
C GLY A 441 -0.47 13.00 -1.55
N GLY A 442 -1.01 13.86 -0.70
CA GLY A 442 -0.64 13.95 0.73
C GLY A 442 -0.92 12.66 1.51
N TRP A 443 -2.05 12.01 1.23
CA TRP A 443 -2.36 10.70 1.80
C TRP A 443 -1.33 9.64 1.40
N PHE A 444 -1.03 9.50 0.11
CA PHE A 444 -0.04 8.56 -0.37
C PHE A 444 1.37 8.89 0.15
N LEU A 445 1.72 10.17 0.21
CA LEU A 445 3.01 10.61 0.74
C LEU A 445 3.13 10.32 2.24
N SER A 446 2.06 10.51 3.03
CA SER A 446 2.05 10.14 4.46
C SER A 446 2.23 8.64 4.65
N THR A 447 1.59 7.82 3.82
CA THR A 447 1.80 6.36 3.80
C THR A 447 3.24 6.01 3.41
N GLY A 448 3.81 6.67 2.40
CA GLY A 448 5.19 6.50 1.97
C GLY A 448 6.20 6.85 3.07
N ILE A 449 6.00 7.96 3.78
CA ILE A 449 6.82 8.32 4.95
C ILE A 449 6.73 7.23 6.02
N GLY A 450 5.53 6.75 6.33
CA GLY A 450 5.34 5.64 7.26
C GLY A 450 6.11 4.39 6.84
N ASN A 451 6.10 4.04 5.56
CA ASN A 451 6.84 2.90 5.02
C ASN A 451 8.36 3.07 5.13
N ASN A 452 8.89 4.26 4.83
CA ASN A 452 10.33 4.50 5.02
C ASN A 452 10.74 4.41 6.49
N LEU A 453 9.93 5.01 7.40
CA LEU A 453 10.14 4.88 8.84
C LEU A 453 9.99 3.44 9.33
N SER A 454 9.11 2.64 8.70
CA SER A 454 8.99 1.20 8.95
C SER A 454 10.30 0.45 8.68
N GLY A 455 10.99 0.79 7.59
CA GLY A 455 12.30 0.22 7.28
C GLY A 455 13.39 0.64 8.28
N ILE A 456 13.40 1.91 8.67
CA ILE A 456 14.32 2.42 9.70
C ILE A 456 14.05 1.72 11.04
N PHE A 457 12.79 1.58 11.44
CA PHE A 457 12.38 0.86 12.64
C PHE A 457 12.78 -0.63 12.58
N ALA A 458 12.56 -1.31 11.46
CA ALA A 458 13.00 -2.69 11.26
C ALA A 458 14.52 -2.85 11.43
N GLY A 459 15.29 -1.86 10.96
CA GLY A 459 16.73 -1.82 11.17
C GLY A 459 17.12 -1.76 12.66
N HIS A 460 16.37 -0.97 13.46
CA HIS A 460 16.60 -0.91 14.92
C HIS A 460 16.20 -2.21 15.63
N VAL A 461 15.08 -2.83 15.22
CA VAL A 461 14.62 -4.12 15.77
C VAL A 461 15.61 -5.24 15.48
N SER A 462 16.20 -5.24 14.28
CA SER A 462 17.20 -6.24 13.89
C SER A 462 18.55 -6.05 14.61
N GLY A 463 18.88 -4.81 15.00
CA GLY A 463 20.17 -4.51 15.62
C GLY A 463 21.36 -4.58 14.65
N SER A 464 22.56 -4.27 15.16
CA SER A 464 23.79 -4.26 14.34
C SER A 464 24.33 -5.65 14.01
N GLU A 465 24.06 -6.62 14.87
CA GLU A 465 24.57 -8.01 14.77
C GLU A 465 23.49 -8.99 14.23
N GLY A 466 22.35 -8.47 13.79
CA GLY A 466 21.18 -9.25 13.43
C GLY A 466 20.18 -9.40 14.58
N MET A 467 18.97 -9.87 14.25
CA MET A 467 17.86 -9.95 15.20
C MET A 467 18.11 -10.98 16.29
N SER A 468 18.06 -10.53 17.53
CA SER A 468 18.06 -11.34 18.75
C SER A 468 16.73 -11.18 19.50
N VAL A 469 16.46 -12.07 20.46
CA VAL A 469 15.29 -11.94 21.35
C VAL A 469 15.32 -10.57 22.07
N SER A 470 16.48 -10.12 22.52
CA SER A 470 16.62 -8.85 23.24
C SER A 470 16.42 -7.63 22.35
N SER A 471 16.97 -7.62 21.13
CA SER A 471 16.78 -6.51 20.18
C SER A 471 15.33 -6.42 19.72
N ALA A 472 14.71 -7.56 19.43
CA ALA A 472 13.30 -7.65 19.07
C ALA A 472 12.38 -7.18 20.21
N LEU A 473 12.64 -7.65 21.45
CA LEU A 473 11.88 -7.23 22.63
C LEU A 473 11.97 -5.71 22.85
N SER A 474 13.17 -5.14 22.78
CA SER A 474 13.39 -3.70 22.93
C SER A 474 12.64 -2.90 21.86
N GLY A 475 12.78 -3.29 20.58
CA GLY A 475 12.14 -2.60 19.48
C GLY A 475 10.61 -2.69 19.53
N TYR A 476 10.06 -3.88 19.75
CA TYR A 476 8.59 -4.04 19.80
C TYR A 476 7.98 -3.45 21.07
N THR A 477 8.71 -3.39 22.19
CA THR A 477 8.27 -2.68 23.38
C THR A 477 8.15 -1.17 23.11
N PHE A 478 9.13 -0.59 22.42
CA PHE A 478 9.02 0.80 21.94
C PHE A 478 7.80 1.01 21.05
N GLY A 479 7.60 0.11 20.07
CA GLY A 479 6.44 0.15 19.16
C GLY A 479 5.11 0.07 19.90
N PHE A 480 4.99 -0.78 20.89
CA PHE A 480 3.81 -0.87 21.76
C PHE A 480 3.49 0.46 22.44
N TRP A 481 4.45 1.06 23.12
CA TRP A 481 4.21 2.33 23.84
C TRP A 481 3.92 3.48 22.89
N ALA A 482 4.61 3.55 21.77
CA ALA A 482 4.37 4.57 20.74
C ALA A 482 2.94 4.48 20.17
N LEU A 483 2.49 3.27 19.83
CA LEU A 483 1.15 3.03 19.30
C LEU A 483 0.05 3.24 20.34
N LEU A 484 0.26 2.78 21.56
CA LEU A 484 -0.66 3.01 22.67
C LEU A 484 -0.82 4.50 22.94
N GLY A 485 0.30 5.22 23.04
CA GLY A 485 0.31 6.68 23.25
C GLY A 485 -0.38 7.43 22.11
N ALA A 486 0.00 7.13 20.86
CA ALA A 486 -0.60 7.76 19.69
C ALA A 486 -2.11 7.45 19.56
N GLY A 487 -2.51 6.19 19.75
CA GLY A 487 -3.91 5.78 19.72
C GLY A 487 -4.74 6.46 20.82
N ALA A 488 -4.21 6.52 22.05
CA ALA A 488 -4.86 7.19 23.15
C ALA A 488 -5.01 8.69 22.90
N VAL A 489 -3.94 9.37 22.46
CA VAL A 489 -3.98 10.79 22.11
C VAL A 489 -5.02 11.06 21.03
N LEU A 490 -5.01 10.28 19.94
CA LEU A 490 -5.98 10.46 18.86
C LEU A 490 -7.41 10.24 19.33
N PHE A 491 -7.63 9.26 20.19
CA PHE A 491 -8.95 8.98 20.75
C PHE A 491 -9.45 10.12 21.63
N LEU A 492 -8.57 10.71 22.44
CA LEU A 492 -8.87 11.85 23.32
C LEU A 492 -9.13 13.15 22.53
N ILE A 493 -8.36 13.42 21.49
CA ILE A 493 -8.53 14.63 20.66
C ILE A 493 -9.60 14.45 19.56
N ALA A 494 -10.15 13.25 19.39
CA ALA A 494 -11.17 12.98 18.37
C ALA A 494 -12.37 13.94 18.39
N PRO A 495 -12.93 14.37 19.55
CA PRO A 495 -14.00 15.36 19.60
C PRO A 495 -13.58 16.71 19.00
N LEU A 496 -12.32 17.14 19.20
CA LEU A 496 -11.78 18.36 18.61
C LEU A 496 -11.67 18.23 17.08
N ILE A 497 -11.11 17.11 16.60
CA ILE A 497 -11.00 16.83 15.15
C ILE A 497 -12.38 16.79 14.51
N ASN A 498 -13.37 16.16 15.15
CA ASN A 498 -14.75 16.12 14.66
C ASN A 498 -15.36 17.53 14.52
N LYS A 499 -15.05 18.46 15.43
CA LYS A 499 -15.47 19.86 15.30
C LYS A 499 -14.85 20.53 14.09
N LEU A 500 -13.54 20.28 13.86
CA LEU A 500 -12.84 20.81 12.69
C LEU A 500 -13.33 20.21 11.36
N MET A 501 -13.91 19.02 11.37
CA MET A 501 -14.47 18.37 10.17
C MET A 501 -15.84 18.92 9.75
N HIS A 502 -16.48 19.79 10.55
CA HIS A 502 -17.77 20.43 10.25
C HIS A 502 -18.84 19.45 9.74
N GLY A 503 -19.05 18.35 10.46
CA GLY A 503 -20.11 17.38 10.16
C GLY A 503 -19.78 16.34 9.06
N VAL A 504 -18.58 16.31 8.55
CA VAL A 504 -18.11 15.22 7.68
C VAL A 504 -18.03 13.93 8.49
N LYS A 505 -18.72 12.88 7.99
CA LYS A 505 -18.79 11.54 8.61
C LYS A 505 -18.26 10.48 7.65
#